data_a5939fc73505f3d379b59ed25c0a46bb
#
_entry.id   a5939fc73505f3d379b59ed25c0a46bb
#
_cell.length_a   1.000
_cell.length_b   1.000
_cell.length_c   1.000
_cell.angle_alpha   90.00
_cell.angle_beta   90.00
_cell.angle_gamma   90.00
#
_symmetry.space_group_name_H-M   'P 1'
#
loop_
_entity.id
_entity.type
_entity.pdbx_description
1 polymer ?
#
loop_
_entity_poly.entity_id
_entity_poly.type
_entity_poly.pdbx_seq_one_letter_code
_entity_poly.pdbx_strand_id
1 'polypeptide(L)'
;MANSETVSETMTDERSSVSEPENQHESQPVKPVDIRRSAMDLLARREHSRLELSRKLHKRFSHYETIETVLDQLVQDQLLSEKRFTEAYVSYRKRAGFGPVKIASELRERGINDVLADKFLHQNSEDWRASAAAAKQKKFGDIAAIDVKEKLRQHRFLLYRGFRRHDFEDII
;
A
#
# COMPACT_ATOMS: atom_id res chain seq x y z
N MET A 1 -17.53 12.16 92.40
CA MET A 1 -16.11 12.37 92.81
C MET A 1 -15.28 12.27 91.55
N ALA A 2 -14.79 13.39 91.16
CA ALA A 2 -13.42 13.74 90.81
C ALA A 2 -13.02 13.23 89.40
N ASN A 3 -12.85 14.14 88.52
CA ASN A 3 -11.62 14.84 88.02
C ASN A 3 -10.86 13.97 87.06
N SER A 4 -10.33 14.41 85.96
CA SER A 4 -9.80 15.68 85.44
C SER A 4 -9.29 15.49 84.07
N GLU A 5 -9.40 16.54 83.26
CA GLU A 5 -8.37 17.19 82.46
C GLU A 5 -7.81 16.42 81.30
N THR A 6 -8.15 16.89 80.10
CA THR A 6 -7.44 17.87 79.27
C THR A 6 -6.10 17.36 78.72
N VAL A 7 -5.94 17.28 77.47
CA VAL A 7 -4.97 18.09 76.72
C VAL A 7 -5.23 17.88 75.17
N SER A 8 -5.34 19.00 74.49
CA SER A 8 -5.30 19.18 73.03
C SER A 8 -3.92 18.82 72.53
N GLU A 9 -3.88 18.12 71.38
CA GLU A 9 -2.75 18.27 70.48
C GLU A 9 -3.27 18.23 69.05
N THR A 10 -3.16 19.39 68.42
CA THR A 10 -3.33 19.66 67.03
C THR A 10 -2.22 18.99 66.23
N MET A 11 -2.56 18.00 65.43
CA MET A 11 -1.65 17.57 64.30
C MET A 11 -2.19 18.03 62.97
N THR A 12 -1.49 19.00 62.47
CA THR A 12 -1.60 19.53 61.10
C THR A 12 -1.37 18.42 60.08
N ASP A 13 -2.41 18.11 59.31
CA ASP A 13 -2.34 17.23 58.13
C ASP A 13 -1.75 18.04 56.96
N GLU A 14 -0.45 17.91 56.78
CA GLU A 14 0.23 18.37 55.56
C GLU A 14 -0.09 17.39 54.46
N ARG A 15 -1.17 17.67 53.71
CA ARG A 15 -1.41 17.05 52.40
C ARG A 15 -0.33 17.50 51.43
N SER A 16 0.66 16.65 51.30
CA SER A 16 1.62 16.69 50.19
C SER A 16 0.87 16.51 48.89
N SER A 17 0.63 17.61 48.18
CA SER A 17 0.14 17.61 46.80
C SER A 17 1.24 17.09 45.92
N VAL A 18 1.18 15.80 45.61
CA VAL A 18 1.97 15.21 44.54
C VAL A 18 1.38 15.71 43.24
N SER A 19 1.96 16.76 42.67
CA SER A 19 1.72 17.17 41.30
C SER A 19 2.29 16.10 40.38
N GLU A 20 1.39 15.30 39.81
CA GLU A 20 1.73 14.44 38.67
C GLU A 20 2.29 15.31 37.55
N PRO A 21 3.42 14.96 36.96
CA PRO A 21 3.88 15.65 35.75
C PRO A 21 2.90 15.31 34.62
N GLU A 22 2.02 16.24 34.30
CA GLU A 22 1.29 16.25 33.03
C GLU A 22 2.33 16.16 31.90
N ASN A 23 2.48 14.95 31.39
CA ASN A 23 3.28 14.68 30.20
C ASN A 23 2.53 15.23 28.98
N GLN A 24 2.51 16.55 28.88
CA GLN A 24 2.09 17.26 27.67
C GLN A 24 3.17 17.01 26.62
N HIS A 25 3.08 15.86 25.98
CA HIS A 25 3.65 15.70 24.65
C HIS A 25 2.82 16.61 23.74
N GLU A 26 3.07 17.90 23.78
CA GLU A 26 2.68 18.83 22.73
C GLU A 26 3.32 18.31 21.45
N SER A 27 2.55 17.54 20.70
CA SER A 27 2.91 17.15 19.35
C SER A 27 3.07 18.44 18.55
N GLN A 28 4.31 18.84 18.28
CA GLN A 28 4.61 20.02 17.47
C GLN A 28 3.75 19.97 16.20
N PRO A 29 3.12 21.09 15.81
CA PRO A 29 2.26 21.11 14.65
C PRO A 29 3.05 20.62 13.44
N VAL A 30 2.61 19.49 12.87
CA VAL A 30 3.26 18.88 11.70
C VAL A 30 3.21 19.89 10.55
N LYS A 31 4.37 20.34 10.10
CA LYS A 31 4.47 21.33 9.03
C LYS A 31 4.21 20.64 7.67
N PRO A 32 3.43 21.25 6.76
CA PRO A 32 3.21 20.71 5.41
C PRO A 32 4.51 20.37 4.68
N VAL A 33 5.59 21.12 4.93
CA VAL A 33 6.91 20.89 4.33
C VAL A 33 7.52 19.54 4.74
N ASP A 34 7.26 19.05 5.95
CA ASP A 34 7.81 17.77 6.41
C ASP A 34 7.06 16.59 5.79
N ILE A 35 5.73 16.74 5.62
CA ILE A 35 4.90 15.79 4.88
C ILE A 35 5.35 15.73 3.43
N ARG A 36 5.52 16.90 2.78
CA ARG A 36 5.98 16.98 1.38
C ARG A 36 7.36 16.33 1.21
N ARG A 37 8.32 16.63 2.09
CA ARG A 37 9.65 16.00 2.06
C ARG A 37 9.54 14.48 2.16
N SER A 38 8.75 13.97 3.11
CA SER A 38 8.53 12.52 3.26
C SER A 38 7.89 11.89 2.03
N ALA A 39 6.95 12.57 1.39
CA ALA A 39 6.34 12.14 0.14
C ALA A 39 7.35 12.09 -1.00
N MET A 40 8.18 13.12 -1.15
CA MET A 40 9.24 13.19 -2.18
C MET A 40 10.28 12.08 -2.00
N ASP A 41 10.68 11.77 -0.76
CA ASP A 41 11.60 10.66 -0.46
C ASP A 41 11.03 9.31 -0.90
N LEU A 42 9.72 9.13 -0.80
CA LEU A 42 9.04 7.93 -1.27
C LEU A 42 8.97 7.89 -2.80
N LEU A 43 8.60 9.00 -3.43
CA LEU A 43 8.48 9.12 -4.89
C LEU A 43 9.85 9.01 -5.59
N ALA A 44 10.92 9.46 -4.95
CA ALA A 44 12.29 9.30 -5.49
C ALA A 44 12.73 7.85 -5.64
N ARG A 45 12.12 6.93 -4.88
CA ARG A 45 12.45 5.49 -4.95
C ARG A 45 11.68 4.75 -6.03
N ARG A 46 10.39 5.09 -6.21
CA ARG A 46 9.51 4.55 -7.25
C ARG A 46 8.24 5.37 -7.37
N GLU A 47 7.53 5.18 -8.45
CA GLU A 47 6.17 5.71 -8.56
C GLU A 47 5.24 5.08 -7.50
N HIS A 48 4.30 5.87 -7.02
CA HIS A 48 3.25 5.46 -6.08
C HIS A 48 1.89 5.88 -6.61
N SER A 49 0.84 5.12 -6.30
CA SER A 49 -0.52 5.64 -6.45
C SER A 49 -0.82 6.66 -5.34
N ARG A 50 -1.82 7.52 -5.56
CA ARG A 50 -2.28 8.48 -4.54
C ARG A 50 -2.66 7.75 -3.24
N LEU A 51 -3.41 6.65 -3.34
CA LEU A 51 -3.84 5.86 -2.20
C LEU A 51 -2.67 5.21 -1.44
N GLU A 52 -1.67 4.66 -2.15
CA GLU A 52 -0.47 4.11 -1.51
C GLU A 52 0.31 5.17 -0.75
N LEU A 53 0.49 6.34 -1.36
CA LEU A 53 1.24 7.44 -0.75
C LEU A 53 0.49 8.00 0.46
N SER A 54 -0.83 8.24 0.33
CA SER A 54 -1.71 8.65 1.42
C SER A 54 -1.60 7.69 2.62
N ARG A 55 -1.78 6.38 2.40
CA ARG A 55 -1.66 5.36 3.47
C ARG A 55 -0.30 5.37 4.18
N LYS A 56 0.79 5.63 3.44
CA LYS A 56 2.14 5.70 4.03
C LYS A 56 2.34 6.96 4.86
N LEU A 57 1.84 8.09 4.38
CA LEU A 57 1.92 9.35 5.10
C LEU A 57 1.08 9.33 6.37
N HIS A 58 -0.13 8.76 6.34
CA HIS A 58 -0.98 8.60 7.52
C HIS A 58 -0.39 7.70 8.61
N LYS A 59 0.49 6.76 8.26
CA LYS A 59 1.22 5.97 9.27
C LYS A 59 2.26 6.79 10.04
N ARG A 60 2.68 7.92 9.48
CA ARG A 60 3.75 8.77 10.04
C ARG A 60 3.23 10.09 10.60
N PHE A 61 2.14 10.61 10.07
CA PHE A 61 1.59 11.91 10.39
C PHE A 61 0.10 11.78 10.71
N SER A 62 -0.37 12.46 11.76
CA SER A 62 -1.75 12.38 12.24
C SER A 62 -2.71 13.43 11.63
N HIS A 63 -2.23 14.30 10.74
CA HIS A 63 -2.99 15.43 10.18
C HIS A 63 -3.57 15.11 8.81
N TYR A 64 -4.79 14.58 8.78
CA TYR A 64 -5.46 14.14 7.55
C TYR A 64 -5.56 15.24 6.49
N GLU A 65 -6.13 16.39 6.81
CA GLU A 65 -6.35 17.50 5.86
C GLU A 65 -5.06 18.02 5.25
N THR A 66 -4.00 18.13 6.07
CA THR A 66 -2.70 18.57 5.60
C THR A 66 -2.07 17.58 4.63
N ILE A 67 -2.23 16.26 4.88
CA ILE A 67 -1.75 15.22 3.98
C ILE A 67 -2.46 15.31 2.64
N GLU A 68 -3.78 15.41 2.62
CA GLU A 68 -4.55 15.49 1.38
C GLU A 68 -4.21 16.76 0.59
N THR A 69 -4.05 17.91 1.26
CA THR A 69 -3.58 19.16 0.63
C THR A 69 -2.21 18.99 -0.03
N VAL A 70 -1.26 18.33 0.64
CA VAL A 70 0.08 18.07 0.09
C VAL A 70 -0.01 17.11 -1.11
N LEU A 71 -0.85 16.08 -1.05
CA LEU A 71 -1.05 15.15 -2.16
C LEU A 71 -1.64 15.85 -3.39
N ASP A 72 -2.62 16.77 -3.19
CA ASP A 72 -3.18 17.56 -4.28
C ASP A 72 -2.13 18.45 -4.95
N GLN A 73 -1.29 19.10 -4.16
CA GLN A 73 -0.17 19.89 -4.67
C GLN A 73 0.82 19.03 -5.48
N LEU A 74 1.15 17.83 -5.00
CA LEU A 74 2.04 16.92 -5.73
C LEU A 74 1.43 16.45 -7.06
N VAL A 75 0.12 16.30 -7.13
CA VAL A 75 -0.59 16.01 -8.40
C VAL A 75 -0.53 17.20 -9.34
N GLN A 76 -0.82 18.41 -8.84
CA GLN A 76 -0.74 19.67 -9.64
C GLN A 76 0.67 19.91 -10.17
N ASP A 77 1.68 19.67 -9.35
CA ASP A 77 3.10 19.76 -9.73
C ASP A 77 3.58 18.61 -10.63
N GLN A 78 2.69 17.68 -10.99
CA GLN A 78 2.98 16.47 -11.78
C GLN A 78 4.06 15.54 -11.15
N LEU A 79 4.33 15.70 -9.88
CA LEU A 79 5.26 14.84 -9.11
C LEU A 79 4.60 13.52 -8.70
N LEU A 80 3.29 13.51 -8.50
CA LEU A 80 2.47 12.33 -8.27
C LEU A 80 1.56 12.08 -9.47
N SER A 81 1.66 10.90 -10.11
CA SER A 81 0.90 10.58 -11.33
C SER A 81 0.41 9.14 -11.31
N GLU A 82 -0.91 8.96 -11.24
CA GLU A 82 -1.51 7.62 -11.34
C GLU A 82 -1.25 6.96 -12.69
N LYS A 83 -1.11 7.76 -13.76
CA LYS A 83 -0.76 7.26 -15.09
C LYS A 83 0.63 6.63 -15.09
N ARG A 84 1.66 7.34 -14.62
CA ARG A 84 3.03 6.81 -14.55
C ARG A 84 3.11 5.61 -13.61
N PHE A 85 2.42 5.68 -12.46
CA PHE A 85 2.34 4.56 -11.55
C PHE A 85 1.75 3.32 -12.22
N THR A 86 0.60 3.45 -12.92
CA THR A 86 -0.08 2.34 -13.58
C THR A 86 0.81 1.70 -14.64
N GLU A 87 1.44 2.51 -15.49
CA GLU A 87 2.38 2.05 -16.53
C GLU A 87 3.57 1.27 -15.93
N ALA A 88 4.23 1.86 -14.94
CA ALA A 88 5.35 1.22 -14.25
C ALA A 88 4.93 -0.09 -13.55
N TYR A 89 3.75 -0.09 -12.92
CA TYR A 89 3.22 -1.26 -12.21
C TYR A 89 2.87 -2.39 -13.16
N VAL A 90 2.15 -2.13 -14.25
CA VAL A 90 1.82 -3.12 -15.29
C VAL A 90 3.09 -3.74 -15.85
N SER A 91 4.06 -2.90 -16.23
CA SER A 91 5.34 -3.37 -16.78
C SER A 91 6.12 -4.25 -15.80
N TYR A 92 6.16 -3.85 -14.53
CA TYR A 92 6.81 -4.62 -13.47
C TYR A 92 6.14 -5.98 -13.26
N ARG A 93 4.81 -6.00 -13.11
CA ARG A 93 4.05 -7.24 -12.86
C ARG A 93 4.07 -8.20 -14.04
N LYS A 94 4.01 -7.68 -15.27
CA LYS A 94 4.15 -8.45 -16.50
C LYS A 94 5.49 -9.18 -16.55
N ARG A 95 6.60 -8.47 -16.29
CA ARG A 95 7.94 -9.08 -16.19
C ARG A 95 8.04 -10.14 -15.07
N ALA A 96 7.30 -9.95 -13.99
CA ALA A 96 7.21 -10.92 -12.90
C ALA A 96 6.33 -12.16 -13.23
N GLY A 97 5.74 -12.22 -14.43
CA GLY A 97 4.96 -13.35 -14.93
C GLY A 97 3.53 -13.40 -14.37
N PHE A 98 2.90 -12.23 -14.19
CA PHE A 98 1.48 -12.13 -13.84
C PHE A 98 0.66 -11.65 -15.04
N GLY A 99 -0.56 -12.17 -15.14
CA GLY A 99 -1.51 -11.87 -16.21
C GLY A 99 -2.41 -10.68 -15.91
N PRO A 100 -3.15 -10.21 -16.92
CA PRO A 100 -3.91 -8.96 -16.87
C PRO A 100 -5.00 -8.95 -15.80
N VAL A 101 -5.67 -10.07 -15.55
CA VAL A 101 -6.76 -10.17 -14.55
C VAL A 101 -6.23 -9.89 -13.14
N LYS A 102 -5.09 -10.48 -12.79
CA LYS A 102 -4.49 -10.27 -11.48
C LYS A 102 -3.94 -8.85 -11.33
N ILE A 103 -3.31 -8.33 -12.38
CA ILE A 103 -2.78 -6.96 -12.37
C ILE A 103 -3.91 -5.94 -12.21
N ALA A 104 -5.06 -6.13 -12.90
CA ALA A 104 -6.23 -5.27 -12.73
C ALA A 104 -6.74 -5.26 -11.29
N SER A 105 -6.87 -6.44 -10.66
CA SER A 105 -7.26 -6.54 -9.24
C SER A 105 -6.30 -5.81 -8.32
N GLU A 106 -4.99 -6.00 -8.51
CA GLU A 106 -3.95 -5.36 -7.70
C GLU A 106 -3.92 -3.83 -7.89
N LEU A 107 -4.21 -3.33 -9.08
CA LEU A 107 -4.33 -1.89 -9.37
C LEU A 107 -5.55 -1.28 -8.67
N ARG A 108 -6.70 -2.00 -8.68
CA ARG A 108 -7.92 -1.57 -7.96
C ARG A 108 -7.68 -1.46 -6.45
N GLU A 109 -6.98 -2.41 -5.85
CA GLU A 109 -6.59 -2.38 -4.42
C GLU A 109 -5.70 -1.17 -4.07
N ARG A 110 -5.02 -0.60 -5.08
CA ARG A 110 -4.17 0.58 -4.99
C ARG A 110 -4.88 1.87 -5.37
N GLY A 111 -6.19 1.81 -5.58
CA GLY A 111 -7.03 2.97 -5.88
C GLY A 111 -6.99 3.43 -7.34
N ILE A 112 -6.45 2.63 -8.25
CA ILE A 112 -6.49 2.92 -9.69
C ILE A 112 -7.85 2.50 -10.24
N ASN A 113 -8.51 3.42 -10.96
CA ASN A 113 -9.78 3.13 -11.58
C ASN A 113 -9.63 2.17 -12.78
N ASP A 114 -10.71 1.43 -13.07
CA ASP A 114 -10.69 0.39 -14.11
C ASP A 114 -10.42 0.96 -15.50
N VAL A 115 -10.91 2.17 -15.83
CA VAL A 115 -10.69 2.81 -17.13
C VAL A 115 -9.20 3.07 -17.38
N LEU A 116 -8.49 3.57 -16.37
CA LEU A 116 -7.05 3.80 -16.48
C LEU A 116 -6.28 2.47 -16.52
N ALA A 117 -6.66 1.50 -15.68
CA ALA A 117 -6.06 0.17 -15.69
C ALA A 117 -6.22 -0.53 -17.05
N ASP A 118 -7.43 -0.55 -17.59
CA ASP A 118 -7.77 -1.17 -18.87
C ASP A 118 -6.99 -0.56 -20.03
N LYS A 119 -6.80 0.76 -20.04
CA LYS A 119 -6.00 1.42 -21.06
C LYS A 119 -4.61 0.81 -21.20
N PHE A 120 -3.92 0.55 -20.09
CA PHE A 120 -2.58 -0.04 -20.10
C PHE A 120 -2.58 -1.55 -20.30
N LEU A 121 -3.62 -2.25 -19.82
CA LEU A 121 -3.75 -3.70 -19.99
C LEU A 121 -4.15 -4.10 -21.41
N HIS A 122 -4.97 -3.28 -22.09
CA HIS A 122 -5.36 -3.54 -23.50
C HIS A 122 -4.30 -3.11 -24.50
N GLN A 123 -3.55 -2.04 -24.26
CA GLN A 123 -2.43 -1.65 -25.13
C GLN A 123 -1.37 -2.74 -25.28
N ASN A 124 -1.34 -3.70 -24.36
CA ASN A 124 -0.38 -4.82 -24.34
C ASN A 124 -1.06 -6.17 -24.64
N SER A 125 -2.26 -6.19 -25.24
CA SER A 125 -3.05 -7.42 -25.38
C SER A 125 -2.35 -8.52 -26.19
N GLU A 126 -1.64 -8.17 -27.26
CA GLU A 126 -0.89 -9.11 -28.10
C GLU A 126 0.28 -9.78 -27.37
N ASP A 127 0.83 -9.10 -26.35
CA ASP A 127 1.98 -9.61 -25.58
C ASP A 127 1.59 -10.54 -24.43
N TRP A 128 0.29 -10.70 -24.10
CA TRP A 128 -0.10 -11.54 -22.96
C TRP A 128 0.13 -13.02 -23.22
N ARG A 129 -0.03 -13.46 -24.46
CA ARG A 129 0.29 -14.84 -24.87
C ARG A 129 1.78 -15.14 -24.70
N ALA A 130 2.65 -14.25 -25.16
CA ALA A 130 4.10 -14.39 -24.95
C ALA A 130 4.47 -14.37 -23.48
N SER A 131 3.80 -13.54 -22.67
CA SER A 131 4.02 -13.48 -21.22
C SER A 131 3.55 -14.76 -20.52
N ALA A 132 2.44 -15.37 -20.94
CA ALA A 132 1.95 -16.64 -20.43
C ALA A 132 2.92 -17.78 -20.76
N ALA A 133 3.40 -17.82 -22.03
CA ALA A 133 4.40 -18.80 -22.45
C ALA A 133 5.69 -18.69 -21.64
N ALA A 134 6.22 -17.49 -21.43
CA ALA A 134 7.40 -17.26 -20.62
C ALA A 134 7.19 -17.67 -19.15
N ALA A 135 6.01 -17.40 -18.57
CA ALA A 135 5.67 -17.80 -17.21
C ALA A 135 5.58 -19.33 -17.07
N LYS A 136 4.96 -20.00 -18.06
CA LYS A 136 4.91 -21.46 -18.16
C LYS A 136 6.32 -22.05 -18.26
N GLN A 137 7.12 -21.55 -19.19
CA GLN A 137 8.50 -21.97 -19.43
C GLN A 137 9.35 -21.87 -18.14
N LYS A 138 9.26 -20.74 -17.46
CA LYS A 138 10.00 -20.51 -16.20
C LYS A 138 9.61 -21.48 -15.10
N LYS A 139 8.34 -21.95 -15.06
CA LYS A 139 7.83 -22.83 -13.99
C LYS A 139 7.99 -24.31 -14.32
N PHE A 140 7.78 -24.71 -15.56
CA PHE A 140 7.67 -26.10 -15.98
C PHE A 140 8.76 -26.52 -17.00
N GLY A 141 9.55 -25.57 -17.52
CA GLY A 141 10.53 -25.84 -18.58
C GLY A 141 9.86 -26.18 -19.91
N ASP A 142 10.59 -26.91 -20.74
CA ASP A 142 10.12 -27.40 -22.07
C ASP A 142 9.27 -28.67 -21.98
N ILE A 143 8.82 -29.04 -20.76
CA ILE A 143 8.02 -30.24 -20.59
C ILE A 143 6.67 -30.04 -21.27
N ALA A 144 6.48 -30.72 -22.38
CA ALA A 144 5.15 -30.84 -22.99
C ALA A 144 4.22 -31.53 -21.99
N ALA A 145 2.99 -31.02 -21.87
CA ALA A 145 2.00 -31.66 -21.04
C ALA A 145 1.54 -32.97 -21.71
N ILE A 146 2.17 -34.08 -21.31
CA ILE A 146 1.98 -35.39 -21.94
C ILE A 146 0.63 -35.99 -21.52
N ASP A 147 0.16 -35.69 -20.33
CA ASP A 147 -1.09 -36.22 -19.80
C ASP A 147 -2.08 -35.14 -19.36
N VAL A 148 -3.32 -35.53 -19.14
CA VAL A 148 -4.41 -34.64 -18.71
C VAL A 148 -4.12 -33.97 -17.36
N LYS A 149 -3.45 -34.68 -16.46
CA LYS A 149 -3.13 -34.17 -15.11
C LYS A 149 -2.12 -33.05 -15.19
N GLU A 150 -1.09 -33.19 -16.03
CA GLU A 150 -0.08 -32.14 -16.22
C GLU A 150 -0.68 -30.94 -16.95
N LYS A 151 -1.52 -31.14 -17.98
CA LYS A 151 -2.28 -30.05 -18.63
C LYS A 151 -3.10 -29.27 -17.61
N LEU A 152 -3.85 -29.93 -16.75
CA LEU A 152 -4.64 -29.29 -15.70
C LEU A 152 -3.76 -28.53 -14.69
N ARG A 153 -2.57 -29.04 -14.37
CA ARG A 153 -1.62 -28.38 -13.48
C ARG A 153 -1.12 -27.06 -14.08
N GLN A 154 -0.71 -27.09 -15.34
CA GLN A 154 -0.25 -25.90 -16.07
C GLN A 154 -1.37 -24.88 -16.25
N HIS A 155 -2.57 -25.34 -16.60
CA HIS A 155 -3.76 -24.50 -16.73
C HIS A 155 -4.11 -23.75 -15.42
N ARG A 156 -4.15 -24.49 -14.28
CA ARG A 156 -4.41 -23.90 -12.97
C ARG A 156 -3.35 -22.85 -12.59
N PHE A 157 -2.09 -23.13 -12.88
CA PHE A 157 -0.99 -22.19 -12.62
C PHE A 157 -1.19 -20.89 -13.37
N LEU A 158 -1.49 -20.94 -14.68
CA LEU A 158 -1.66 -19.73 -15.50
C LEU A 158 -2.91 -18.94 -15.10
N LEU A 159 -4.02 -19.62 -14.79
CA LEU A 159 -5.20 -18.98 -14.22
C LEU A 159 -4.89 -18.30 -12.88
N TYR A 160 -4.18 -18.98 -11.97
CA TYR A 160 -3.78 -18.39 -10.69
C TYR A 160 -2.87 -17.16 -10.85
N ARG A 161 -2.04 -17.14 -11.89
CA ARG A 161 -1.22 -15.99 -12.27
C ARG A 161 -2.05 -14.86 -12.88
N GLY A 162 -3.31 -15.09 -13.20
CA GLY A 162 -4.25 -14.10 -13.73
C GLY A 162 -4.20 -13.94 -15.25
N PHE A 163 -3.70 -14.94 -15.97
CA PHE A 163 -3.85 -14.99 -17.43
C PHE A 163 -5.27 -15.41 -17.79
N ARG A 164 -5.80 -14.87 -18.90
CA ARG A 164 -7.09 -15.28 -19.46
C ARG A 164 -6.92 -16.57 -20.23
N ARG A 165 -7.98 -17.38 -20.38
CA ARG A 165 -7.92 -18.65 -21.10
C ARG A 165 -7.33 -18.48 -22.51
N HIS A 166 -7.79 -17.50 -23.27
CA HIS A 166 -7.31 -17.23 -24.64
C HIS A 166 -5.83 -16.77 -24.70
N ASP A 167 -5.24 -16.34 -23.58
CA ASP A 167 -3.81 -15.99 -23.54
C ASP A 167 -2.91 -17.24 -23.56
N PHE A 168 -3.45 -18.43 -23.30
CA PHE A 168 -2.62 -19.64 -23.12
C PHE A 168 -3.21 -20.98 -23.59
N GLU A 169 -4.44 -21.03 -24.10
CA GLU A 169 -5.08 -22.29 -24.50
C GLU A 169 -4.31 -23.04 -25.60
N ASP A 170 -3.60 -22.33 -26.49
CA ASP A 170 -2.80 -22.91 -27.56
C ASP A 170 -1.38 -23.35 -27.13
N ILE A 171 -0.98 -23.04 -25.91
CA ILE A 171 0.39 -23.31 -25.42
C ILE A 171 0.48 -24.39 -24.36
N ILE A 172 -0.68 -25.03 -23.99
CA ILE A 172 -0.77 -26.11 -23.03
C ILE A 172 -1.03 -27.48 -23.70
#